data_6d882cfb2c03a46b334c1ad194f2a081
#
_entry.id   6d882cfb2c03a46b334c1ad194f2a081
#
_cell.length_a   1.000
_cell.length_b   1.000
_cell.length_c   1.000
_cell.angle_alpha   90.00
_cell.angle_beta   90.00
_cell.angle_gamma   90.00
#
_symmetry.space_group_name_H-M   'P 1'
#
loop_
_entity.id
_entity.type
_entity.pdbx_description
1 polymer ?
#
loop_
_entity_poly.entity_id
_entity_poly.type
_entity_poly.pdbx_seq_one_letter_code
_entity_poly.pdbx_strand_id
1 'polypeptide(L)'
;MGADSTEKKPVATMVWVILILTIIAFAIAGFFPGISEATVKDGNVAIIPVHGIILSDGGTYFNEEAASSTEIIQFIEDAQEDPSIQAIVVEINSPGGSAVASQEVADAVKKAIKPTVAWIRDS
;
A
#
# COMPACT_ATOMS: atom_id res chain seq x y z
N MET A 1 -61.67 -19.75 -20.08
CA MET A 1 -60.98 -20.37 -18.98
C MET A 1 -59.52 -20.54 -19.43
N GLY A 2 -58.68 -19.59 -19.19
CA GLY A 2 -57.27 -19.60 -19.52
C GLY A 2 -56.52 -19.11 -18.31
N ALA A 3 -55.83 -20.01 -17.64
CA ALA A 3 -55.09 -19.73 -16.44
C ALA A 3 -53.82 -18.95 -16.76
N ASP A 4 -53.69 -17.88 -16.06
CA ASP A 4 -52.59 -17.06 -15.76
C ASP A 4 -51.28 -17.85 -15.47
N SER A 5 -50.29 -17.64 -16.29
CA SER A 5 -48.90 -18.10 -16.07
C SER A 5 -47.92 -17.00 -16.39
N THR A 6 -48.03 -15.88 -15.68
CA THR A 6 -47.14 -14.78 -15.89
C THR A 6 -46.66 -14.22 -14.54
N GLU A 7 -45.38 -13.97 -14.49
CA GLU A 7 -44.65 -13.09 -13.55
C GLU A 7 -43.89 -13.74 -12.39
N LYS A 8 -43.00 -14.68 -12.75
CA LYS A 8 -41.87 -14.97 -11.85
C LYS A 8 -40.48 -14.59 -12.42
N LYS A 9 -40.45 -13.96 -13.60
CA LYS A 9 -39.19 -13.61 -14.29
C LYS A 9 -38.44 -12.37 -13.78
N PRO A 10 -39.05 -11.29 -13.26
CA PRO A 10 -38.29 -10.11 -12.87
C PRO A 10 -37.46 -10.33 -11.59
N VAL A 11 -37.93 -11.10 -10.63
CA VAL A 11 -37.24 -11.34 -9.37
C VAL A 11 -35.97 -12.18 -9.58
N ALA A 12 -36.06 -13.23 -10.38
CA ALA A 12 -34.90 -14.07 -10.70
C ALA A 12 -33.85 -13.29 -11.46
N THR A 13 -34.24 -12.44 -12.41
CA THR A 13 -33.31 -11.60 -13.17
C THR A 13 -32.64 -10.56 -12.28
N MET A 14 -33.38 -9.94 -11.35
CA MET A 14 -32.79 -9.02 -10.37
C MET A 14 -31.80 -9.71 -9.44
N VAL A 15 -32.08 -10.91 -8.97
CA VAL A 15 -31.15 -11.69 -8.14
C VAL A 15 -29.86 -12.02 -8.90
N TRP A 16 -29.95 -12.42 -10.16
CA TRP A 16 -28.80 -12.69 -11.01
C TRP A 16 -27.96 -11.44 -11.28
N VAL A 17 -28.58 -10.29 -11.52
CA VAL A 17 -27.89 -9.01 -11.71
C VAL A 17 -27.13 -8.59 -10.44
N ILE A 18 -27.78 -8.73 -9.28
CA ILE A 18 -27.12 -8.41 -7.99
C ILE A 18 -25.94 -9.36 -7.74
N LEU A 19 -26.08 -10.66 -8.01
CA LEU A 19 -25.00 -11.63 -7.89
C LEU A 19 -23.81 -11.30 -8.82
N ILE A 20 -24.07 -10.94 -10.06
CA ILE A 20 -23.02 -10.55 -11.02
C ILE A 20 -22.33 -9.26 -10.55
N LEU A 21 -23.08 -8.25 -10.09
CA LEU A 21 -22.51 -7.00 -9.58
C LEU A 21 -21.68 -7.21 -8.33
N THR A 22 -22.08 -8.11 -7.42
CA THR A 22 -21.27 -8.44 -6.22
C THR A 22 -20.01 -9.19 -6.58
N ILE A 23 -20.04 -10.10 -7.55
CA ILE A 23 -18.86 -10.83 -8.04
C ILE A 23 -17.89 -9.85 -8.72
N ILE A 24 -18.39 -8.92 -9.54
CA ILE A 24 -17.58 -7.89 -10.20
C ILE A 24 -16.95 -6.95 -9.15
N ALA A 25 -17.73 -6.52 -8.15
CA ALA A 25 -17.21 -5.68 -7.07
C ALA A 25 -16.13 -6.40 -6.25
N PHE A 26 -16.29 -7.70 -6.00
CA PHE A 26 -15.32 -8.51 -5.29
C PHE A 26 -14.04 -8.75 -6.13
N ALA A 27 -14.20 -8.94 -7.45
CA ALA A 27 -13.06 -9.07 -8.37
C ALA A 27 -12.27 -7.77 -8.48
N ILE A 28 -12.94 -6.62 -8.50
CA ILE A 28 -12.29 -5.30 -8.52
C ILE A 28 -11.58 -5.04 -7.17
N ALA A 29 -12.20 -5.36 -6.04
CA ALA A 29 -11.60 -5.22 -4.72
C ALA A 29 -10.38 -6.14 -4.53
N GLY A 30 -10.36 -7.33 -5.14
CA GLY A 30 -9.22 -8.25 -5.09
C GLY A 30 -8.08 -7.88 -6.06
N PHE A 31 -8.32 -6.99 -7.02
CA PHE A 31 -7.29 -6.52 -7.95
C PHE A 31 -6.55 -5.28 -7.45
N PHE A 32 -7.03 -4.66 -6.36
CA PHE A 32 -6.28 -3.67 -5.60
C PHE A 32 -5.67 -4.36 -4.38
N PRO A 33 -4.44 -4.93 -4.46
CA PRO A 33 -3.70 -5.29 -3.27
C PRO A 33 -3.55 -4.00 -2.46
N GLY A 34 -3.94 -4.08 -1.19
CA GLY A 34 -4.13 -2.94 -0.32
C GLY A 34 -3.08 -1.86 -0.52
N ILE A 35 -3.54 -0.69 -0.90
CA ILE A 35 -2.79 0.54 -0.73
C ILE A 35 -2.65 0.66 0.80
N SER A 36 -1.54 0.17 1.33
CA SER A 36 -1.13 0.51 2.70
C SER A 36 -1.13 2.02 2.73
N GLU A 37 -1.96 2.59 3.58
CA GLU A 37 -2.08 4.03 3.74
C GLU A 37 -0.72 4.62 4.09
N ALA A 38 0.05 4.98 3.07
CA ALA A 38 0.98 6.09 3.23
C ALA A 38 0.08 7.27 3.57
N THR A 39 0.02 7.64 4.85
CA THR A 39 -0.84 8.71 5.33
C THR A 39 -0.35 10.01 4.72
N VAL A 40 -0.83 10.33 3.52
CA VAL A 40 -0.69 11.67 2.96
C VAL A 40 -1.61 12.55 3.78
N LYS A 41 -1.09 13.11 4.85
CA LYS A 41 -1.66 14.30 5.49
C LYS A 41 -1.56 15.43 4.47
N ASP A 42 -2.59 16.25 4.35
CA ASP A 42 -2.65 17.45 3.51
C ASP A 42 -1.34 18.27 3.60
N GLY A 43 -0.39 17.98 2.74
CA GLY A 43 0.94 18.55 2.73
C GLY A 43 1.72 18.08 1.51
N ASN A 44 2.68 18.87 1.10
CA ASN A 44 3.57 18.59 -0.03
C ASN A 44 4.84 17.81 0.38
N VAL A 45 4.81 17.11 1.50
CA VAL A 45 5.91 16.32 2.05
C VAL A 45 5.45 14.88 2.26
N ALA A 46 6.14 13.93 1.66
CA ALA A 46 5.92 12.51 1.91
C ALA A 46 6.67 12.08 3.17
N ILE A 47 5.99 11.38 4.08
CA ILE A 47 6.62 10.75 5.25
C ILE A 47 6.63 9.25 5.01
N ILE A 48 7.84 8.67 4.95
CA ILE A 48 8.04 7.24 4.70
C ILE A 48 8.53 6.58 6.00
N PRO A 49 7.69 5.75 6.63
CA PRO A 49 8.07 5.09 7.88
C PRO A 49 8.98 3.87 7.62
N VAL A 50 10.04 3.77 8.42
CA VAL A 50 10.93 2.61 8.49
C VAL A 50 10.94 2.14 9.93
N HIS A 51 10.00 1.24 10.28
CA HIS A 51 9.80 0.79 11.64
C HIS A 51 10.13 -0.71 11.80
N GLY A 52 10.77 -1.06 12.90
CA GLY A 52 11.14 -2.45 13.18
C GLY A 52 12.33 -2.96 12.39
N ILE A 53 12.49 -4.27 12.30
CA ILE A 53 13.62 -4.92 11.61
C ILE A 53 13.45 -4.82 10.10
N ILE A 54 14.49 -4.45 9.37
CA ILE A 54 14.46 -4.31 7.91
C ILE A 54 14.76 -5.67 7.25
N LEU A 55 13.81 -6.17 6.47
CA LEU A 55 13.92 -7.38 5.66
C LEU A 55 13.56 -7.06 4.20
N SER A 56 13.97 -7.91 3.26
CA SER A 56 13.70 -7.67 1.83
C SER A 56 12.20 -7.63 1.52
N ASP A 57 11.46 -8.62 1.99
CA ASP A 57 10.03 -8.78 1.68
C ASP A 57 9.10 -8.41 2.86
N GLY A 58 9.64 -7.88 3.95
CA GLY A 58 8.86 -7.61 5.16
C GLY A 58 8.46 -8.90 5.89
N GLY A 59 7.31 -8.87 6.53
CA GLY A 59 6.74 -10.00 7.25
C GLY A 59 6.78 -9.83 8.77
N THR A 60 6.63 -10.93 9.51
CA THR A 60 6.65 -10.92 10.97
C THR A 60 7.94 -11.55 11.49
N TYR A 61 8.66 -10.84 12.32
CA TYR A 61 9.87 -11.31 12.99
C TYR A 61 9.72 -11.16 14.50
N PHE A 62 9.78 -12.27 15.24
CA PHE A 62 9.52 -12.32 16.69
C PHE A 62 8.21 -11.66 17.12
N ASN A 63 7.10 -11.90 16.41
CA ASN A 63 5.77 -11.31 16.62
C ASN A 63 5.68 -9.78 16.40
N GLU A 64 6.71 -9.16 15.82
CA GLU A 64 6.69 -7.76 15.42
C GLU A 64 6.70 -7.65 13.89
N GLU A 65 6.06 -6.62 13.36
CA GLU A 65 6.03 -6.36 11.94
C GLU A 65 7.40 -5.86 11.49
N ALA A 66 7.94 -6.47 10.43
CA ALA A 66 9.22 -6.08 9.86
C ALA A 66 9.02 -5.12 8.68
N ALA A 67 9.86 -4.11 8.60
CA ALA A 67 9.87 -3.19 7.47
C ALA A 67 10.38 -3.89 6.21
N SER A 68 9.63 -3.78 5.10
CA SER A 68 10.03 -4.30 3.79
C SER A 68 10.90 -3.28 3.05
N SER A 69 12.13 -3.66 2.67
CA SER A 69 12.96 -2.79 1.82
C SER A 69 12.30 -2.54 0.46
N THR A 70 11.65 -3.54 -0.09
CA THR A 70 10.92 -3.43 -1.37
C THR A 70 9.81 -2.38 -1.30
N GLU A 71 8.98 -2.40 -0.24
CA GLU A 71 7.91 -1.42 -0.06
C GLU A 71 8.45 0.00 0.20
N ILE A 72 9.49 0.11 1.03
CA ILE A 72 10.12 1.41 1.33
C ILE A 72 10.66 2.04 0.04
N ILE A 73 11.33 1.25 -0.81
CA ILE A 73 11.86 1.71 -2.09
C ILE A 73 10.73 2.19 -2.98
N GLN A 74 9.65 1.43 -3.06
CA GLN A 74 8.48 1.82 -3.85
C GLN A 74 7.86 3.12 -3.35
N PHE A 75 7.72 3.32 -2.04
CA PHE A 75 7.22 4.59 -1.49
C PHE A 75 8.15 5.77 -1.82
N ILE A 76 9.47 5.57 -1.85
CA ILE A 76 10.42 6.60 -2.27
C ILE A 76 10.24 6.93 -3.75
N GLU A 77 10.07 5.93 -4.60
CA GLU A 77 9.86 6.10 -6.05
C GLU A 77 8.54 6.81 -6.33
N ASP A 78 7.45 6.36 -5.73
CA ASP A 78 6.13 6.98 -5.86
C ASP A 78 6.14 8.45 -5.41
N ALA A 79 6.79 8.74 -4.27
CA ALA A 79 6.93 10.10 -3.78
C ALA A 79 7.78 10.98 -4.71
N GLN A 80 8.74 10.42 -5.43
CA GLN A 80 9.53 11.16 -6.41
C GLN A 80 8.75 11.46 -7.69
N GLU A 81 7.89 10.55 -8.13
CA GLU A 81 7.07 10.69 -9.34
C GLU A 81 5.87 11.63 -9.12
N ASP A 82 5.35 11.74 -7.91
CA ASP A 82 4.20 12.59 -7.60
C ASP A 82 4.58 14.08 -7.64
N PRO A 83 4.05 14.87 -8.61
CA PRO A 83 4.37 16.29 -8.73
C PRO A 83 3.86 17.15 -7.56
N SER A 84 2.92 16.66 -6.75
CA SER A 84 2.42 17.35 -5.57
C SER A 84 3.41 17.27 -4.39
N ILE A 85 4.27 16.26 -4.35
CA ILE A 85 5.28 16.07 -3.31
C ILE A 85 6.54 16.87 -3.65
N GLN A 86 7.01 17.68 -2.73
CA GLN A 86 8.19 18.53 -2.88
C GLN A 86 9.40 18.06 -2.06
N ALA A 87 9.18 17.27 -1.02
CA ALA A 87 10.22 16.73 -0.16
C ALA A 87 9.82 15.39 0.45
N ILE A 88 10.81 14.63 0.88
CA ILE A 88 10.63 13.32 1.51
C ILE A 88 11.25 13.35 2.91
N VAL A 89 10.52 12.82 3.89
CA VAL A 89 11.03 12.55 5.24
C VAL A 89 11.01 11.05 5.46
N VAL A 90 12.18 10.46 5.69
CA VAL A 90 12.29 9.06 6.08
C VAL A 90 12.30 9.01 7.61
N GLU A 91 11.20 8.53 8.20
CA GLU A 91 11.06 8.36 9.65
C GLU A 91 11.64 7.01 10.07
N ILE A 92 12.76 7.01 10.76
CA ILE A 92 13.49 5.81 11.14
C ILE A 92 13.30 5.51 12.61
N ASN A 93 12.68 4.35 12.89
CA ASN A 93 12.55 3.75 14.21
C ASN A 93 12.88 2.25 14.07
N SER A 94 14.16 1.95 13.83
CA SER A 94 14.61 0.64 13.42
C SER A 94 16.02 0.35 13.97
N PRO A 95 16.24 -0.83 14.55
CA PRO A 95 17.60 -1.29 14.92
C PRO A 95 18.44 -1.74 13.71
N GLY A 96 17.89 -1.64 12.50
CA GLY A 96 18.45 -2.22 11.29
C GLY A 96 17.87 -3.60 10.97
N GLY A 97 18.63 -4.42 10.27
CA GLY A 97 18.15 -5.76 9.88
C GLY A 97 19.10 -6.43 8.89
N SER A 98 18.55 -6.99 7.81
CA SER A 98 19.37 -7.53 6.72
C SER A 98 20.28 -6.46 6.13
N ALA A 99 21.58 -6.74 6.05
CA ALA A 99 22.56 -5.81 5.48
C ALA A 99 22.23 -5.45 4.02
N VAL A 100 21.73 -6.42 3.25
CA VAL A 100 21.34 -6.21 1.86
C VAL A 100 20.11 -5.30 1.79
N ALA A 101 19.05 -5.62 2.53
CA ALA A 101 17.82 -4.83 2.56
C ALA A 101 18.07 -3.38 3.03
N SER A 102 18.89 -3.21 4.07
CA SER A 102 19.28 -1.89 4.57
C SER A 102 20.10 -1.10 3.54
N GLN A 103 20.96 -1.76 2.79
CA GLN A 103 21.75 -1.12 1.72
C GLN A 103 20.85 -0.70 0.55
N GLU A 104 19.89 -1.52 0.17
CA GLU A 104 18.92 -1.22 -0.89
C GLU A 104 18.11 0.06 -0.55
N VAL A 105 17.61 0.17 0.68
CA VAL A 105 16.93 1.38 1.16
C VAL A 105 17.87 2.59 1.14
N ALA A 106 19.08 2.44 1.65
CA ALA A 106 20.06 3.53 1.67
C ALA A 106 20.40 4.02 0.24
N ASP A 107 20.49 3.10 -0.71
CA ASP A 107 20.78 3.44 -2.11
C ASP A 107 19.59 4.13 -2.78
N ALA A 108 18.34 3.74 -2.47
CA ALA A 108 17.16 4.43 -2.93
C ALA A 108 17.10 5.87 -2.39
N VAL A 109 17.35 6.07 -1.10
CA VAL A 109 17.41 7.40 -0.49
C VAL A 109 18.50 8.27 -1.14
N LYS A 110 19.70 7.71 -1.39
CA LYS A 110 20.79 8.45 -2.05
C LYS A 110 20.50 8.84 -3.50
N LYS A 111 19.69 8.04 -4.19
CA LYS A 111 19.27 8.31 -5.59
C LYS A 111 18.09 9.28 -5.66
N ALA A 112 17.45 9.58 -4.54
CA ALA A 112 16.32 10.49 -4.51
C ALA A 112 16.72 11.87 -5.01
N ILE A 113 15.94 12.40 -5.97
CA ILE A 113 16.17 13.72 -6.59
C ILE A 113 15.53 14.81 -5.73
N LYS A 114 14.39 14.52 -5.10
CA LYS A 114 13.73 15.46 -4.19
C LYS A 114 14.50 15.60 -2.89
N PRO A 115 14.47 16.77 -2.25
CA PRO A 115 15.08 16.97 -0.93
C PRO A 115 14.58 15.90 0.04
N THR A 116 15.51 15.14 0.62
CA THR A 116 15.21 14.03 1.52
C THR A 116 15.92 14.21 2.85
N VAL A 117 15.17 14.04 3.95
CA VAL A 117 15.68 14.16 5.32
C VAL A 117 15.38 12.86 6.07
N ALA A 118 16.35 12.33 6.79
CA ALA A 118 16.14 11.24 7.73
C ALA A 118 15.81 11.80 9.12
N TRP A 119 14.69 11.37 9.68
CA TRP A 119 14.29 11.65 11.04
C TRP A 119 14.40 10.38 11.88
N ILE A 120 15.48 10.29 12.66
CA ILE A 120 15.77 9.11 13.50
C ILE A 120 15.11 9.34 14.85
N ARG A 121 14.27 8.37 15.28
CA ARG A 121 13.55 8.42 16.57
C ARG A 121 14.21 7.56 17.62
N ASP A 122 14.54 6.31 17.25
CA ASP A 122 15.24 5.35 18.10
C ASP A 122 15.98 4.34 17.21
N SER A 123 17.05 3.75 17.71
CA SER A 123 17.88 2.79 16.96
C SER A 123 18.59 1.82 17.92
#